data_a5ecd84316d490b10fc8808cd26cb7ec
#
_entry.id   a5ecd84316d490b10fc8808cd26cb7ec
#
_cell.length_a   1.000
_cell.length_b   1.000
_cell.length_c   1.000
_cell.angle_alpha   90.00
_cell.angle_beta   90.00
_cell.angle_gamma   90.00
#
_symmetry.space_group_name_H-M   'P 1'
#
loop_
_entity.id
_entity.type
_entity.pdbx_description
1 polymer ?
#
loop_
_entity_poly.entity_id
_entity_poly.type
_entity_poly.pdbx_seq_one_letter_code
_entity_poly.pdbx_strand_id
1 'polypeptide(L)'
;LRHVVAAYSTRMDMPTTMKAAQTYAMGVSELCALPDGQLLVLEREAFVPKTKLWAFCQCKLYVVNPSAEKPYPLEKCVEAYAPYVSKRLLTSWRTSITLFSQNWANYEGMCLGPRLENGDQVVVLVSDSQDGYAGLLRDWFKTIVISN
;
A
#
# COMPACT_ATOMS: atom_id res chain seq x y z
N LEU A 1 13.04 -10.14 25.72
CA LEU A 1 12.08 -9.65 24.71
C LEU A 1 11.87 -8.15 24.94
N ARG A 2 12.27 -7.31 24.00
CA ARG A 2 11.96 -5.87 24.06
C ARG A 2 10.59 -5.67 23.41
N HIS A 3 9.64 -5.15 24.16
CA HIS A 3 8.33 -4.80 23.62
C HIS A 3 8.41 -3.49 22.86
N VAL A 4 7.68 -3.40 21.74
CA VAL A 4 7.50 -2.14 21.02
C VAL A 4 6.68 -1.19 21.89
N VAL A 5 7.19 0.00 22.11
CA VAL A 5 6.59 1.00 23.02
C VAL A 5 6.26 2.31 22.31
N ALA A 6 6.20 2.30 20.98
CA ALA A 6 5.93 3.50 20.20
C ALA A 6 4.91 3.22 19.10
N ALA A 7 3.96 4.13 18.93
CA ALA A 7 3.01 4.14 17.83
C ALA A 7 3.19 5.40 16.98
N TYR A 8 2.99 5.25 15.68
CA TYR A 8 3.01 6.33 14.71
C TYR A 8 1.74 6.28 13.88
N SER A 9 1.23 7.43 13.51
CA SER A 9 0.03 7.55 12.69
C SER A 9 0.37 8.24 11.37
N THR A 10 -0.12 7.73 10.26
CA THR A 10 -0.07 8.41 8.97
C THR A 10 -1.48 8.74 8.50
N ARG A 11 -1.64 9.89 7.84
CA ARG A 11 -2.94 10.27 7.28
C ARG A 11 -3.14 9.57 5.94
N MET A 12 -4.26 8.86 5.82
CA MET A 12 -4.69 8.29 4.55
C MET A 12 -4.98 9.38 3.52
N ASP A 13 -4.73 9.07 2.25
CA ASP A 13 -5.18 9.93 1.15
C ASP A 13 -6.71 9.94 1.04
N MET A 14 -7.21 10.93 0.30
CA MET A 14 -8.63 10.96 -0.06
C MET A 14 -8.94 9.92 -1.13
N PRO A 15 -10.16 9.33 -1.13
CA PRO A 15 -10.63 8.44 -2.19
C PRO A 15 -10.48 9.06 -3.58
N THR A 16 -10.11 8.26 -4.57
CA THR A 16 -10.03 8.73 -5.97
C THR A 16 -11.38 8.72 -6.68
N THR A 17 -12.39 8.08 -6.08
CA THR A 17 -13.75 8.04 -6.63
C THR A 17 -14.81 8.21 -5.53
N MET A 18 -15.91 8.87 -5.90
CA MET A 18 -17.13 9.00 -5.09
C MET A 18 -18.28 8.19 -5.67
N LYS A 19 -18.04 7.34 -6.67
CA LYS A 19 -19.05 6.50 -7.31
C LYS A 19 -19.53 5.41 -6.34
N ALA A 20 -20.79 5.01 -6.48
CA ALA A 20 -21.33 3.87 -5.73
C ALA A 20 -20.64 2.57 -6.14
N ALA A 21 -20.15 1.83 -5.15
CA ALA A 21 -19.49 0.54 -5.33
C ALA A 21 -20.38 -0.58 -4.77
N GLN A 22 -20.21 -1.80 -5.31
CA GLN A 22 -20.69 -3.01 -4.65
C GLN A 22 -19.72 -3.39 -3.53
N THR A 23 -18.43 -3.27 -3.81
CA THR A 23 -17.37 -3.48 -2.81
C THR A 23 -16.39 -2.33 -2.92
N TYR A 24 -16.06 -1.74 -1.78
CA TYR A 24 -15.08 -0.68 -1.66
C TYR A 24 -14.22 -0.91 -0.43
N ALA A 25 -12.93 -0.85 -0.61
CA ALA A 25 -11.96 -0.92 0.48
C ALA A 25 -10.81 0.07 0.21
N MET A 26 -10.45 0.82 1.24
CA MET A 26 -9.30 1.72 1.19
C MET A 26 -8.53 1.62 2.49
N GLY A 27 -7.21 1.48 2.42
CA GLY A 27 -6.37 1.32 3.61
C GLY A 27 -4.91 1.13 3.29
N VAL A 28 -4.11 1.08 4.35
CA VAL A 28 -2.75 0.55 4.29
C VAL A 28 -2.85 -0.96 4.18
N SER A 29 -2.31 -1.52 3.10
CA SER A 29 -2.33 -2.96 2.86
C SER A 29 -1.05 -3.64 3.34
N GLU A 30 0.08 -2.92 3.36
CA GLU A 30 1.36 -3.52 3.78
C GLU A 30 2.36 -2.45 4.22
N LEU A 31 3.30 -2.88 5.08
CA LEU A 31 4.44 -2.12 5.55
C LEU A 31 5.73 -2.92 5.37
N CYS A 32 6.80 -2.27 4.94
CA CYS A 32 8.12 -2.89 4.84
C CYS A 32 9.19 -1.95 5.38
N ALA A 33 10.00 -2.44 6.33
CA ALA A 33 11.10 -1.66 6.89
C ALA A 33 12.30 -1.61 5.94
N LEU A 34 12.85 -0.43 5.76
CA LEU A 34 14.10 -0.21 5.04
C LEU A 34 15.30 -0.31 6.00
N PRO A 35 16.51 -0.65 5.50
CA PRO A 35 17.70 -0.79 6.32
C PRO A 35 18.11 0.49 7.06
N ASP A 36 17.71 1.65 6.58
CA ASP A 36 18.00 2.96 7.16
C ASP A 36 16.97 3.40 8.24
N GLY A 37 16.02 2.52 8.58
CA GLY A 37 14.98 2.77 9.57
C GLY A 37 13.75 3.48 9.04
N GLN A 38 13.70 3.83 7.75
CA GLN A 38 12.48 4.29 7.10
C GLN A 38 11.50 3.12 6.86
N LEU A 39 10.25 3.45 6.60
CA LEU A 39 9.21 2.47 6.28
C LEU A 39 8.65 2.75 4.88
N LEU A 40 8.50 1.70 4.09
CA LEU A 40 7.63 1.72 2.92
C LEU A 40 6.20 1.42 3.38
N VAL A 41 5.27 2.21 2.88
CA VAL A 41 3.84 2.10 3.18
C VAL A 41 3.08 1.94 1.88
N LEU A 42 2.40 0.81 1.72
CA LEU A 42 1.54 0.56 0.58
C LEU A 42 0.10 0.92 0.94
N GLU A 43 -0.41 2.00 0.37
CA GLU A 43 -1.83 2.35 0.43
C GLU A 43 -2.55 1.82 -0.80
N ARG A 44 -3.75 1.31 -0.60
CA ARG A 44 -4.56 0.72 -1.63
C ARG A 44 -5.99 1.24 -1.56
N GLU A 45 -6.57 1.52 -2.72
CA GLU A 45 -8.00 1.78 -2.92
C GLU A 45 -8.55 0.79 -3.93
N ALA A 46 -9.42 -0.12 -3.48
CA ALA A 46 -10.08 -1.11 -4.32
C ALA A 46 -11.56 -0.72 -4.51
N PHE A 47 -11.97 -0.60 -5.74
CA PHE A 47 -13.31 -0.24 -6.16
C PHE A 47 -13.88 -1.30 -7.09
N VAL A 48 -15.02 -1.90 -6.72
CA VAL A 48 -15.71 -2.89 -7.55
C VAL A 48 -17.16 -2.46 -7.71
N PRO A 49 -17.59 -2.02 -8.91
CA PRO A 49 -18.98 -1.69 -9.19
C PRO A 49 -19.85 -2.96 -9.35
N LYS A 50 -21.18 -2.83 -9.30
CA LYS A 50 -22.10 -3.96 -9.47
C LYS A 50 -21.88 -4.75 -10.76
N THR A 51 -21.52 -4.08 -11.84
CA THR A 51 -21.22 -4.70 -13.13
C THR A 51 -19.91 -5.45 -13.19
N LYS A 52 -19.03 -5.29 -12.17
CA LYS A 52 -17.63 -5.73 -12.12
C LYS A 52 -16.74 -5.14 -13.23
N LEU A 53 -17.32 -4.70 -14.33
CA LEU A 53 -16.62 -3.96 -15.38
C LEU A 53 -16.28 -2.56 -14.86
N TRP A 54 -15.06 -2.07 -15.13
CA TRP A 54 -14.49 -0.82 -14.61
C TRP A 54 -14.10 -0.89 -13.13
N ALA A 55 -13.99 -2.11 -12.58
CA ALA A 55 -13.32 -2.29 -11.30
C ALA A 55 -11.86 -1.84 -11.40
N PHE A 56 -11.34 -1.23 -10.34
CA PHE A 56 -9.94 -0.84 -10.28
C PHE A 56 -9.36 -1.06 -8.89
N CYS A 57 -8.04 -1.21 -8.87
CA CYS A 57 -7.23 -1.13 -7.66
C CYS A 57 -6.16 -0.05 -7.89
N GLN A 58 -6.25 1.05 -7.14
CA GLN A 58 -5.27 2.12 -7.13
C GLN A 58 -4.30 1.87 -5.99
N CYS A 59 -3.03 1.69 -6.30
CA CYS A 59 -1.97 1.53 -5.32
C CYS A 59 -1.08 2.76 -5.29
N LYS A 60 -0.60 3.12 -4.10
CA LYS A 60 0.35 4.20 -3.86
C LYS A 60 1.41 3.71 -2.88
N LEU A 61 2.66 3.81 -3.26
CA LEU A 61 3.80 3.48 -2.41
C LEU A 61 4.40 4.76 -1.86
N TYR A 62 4.46 4.84 -0.55
CA TYR A 62 5.05 5.95 0.18
C TYR A 62 6.30 5.52 0.94
N VAL A 63 7.16 6.48 1.22
CA VAL A 63 8.18 6.36 2.26
C VAL A 63 7.82 7.28 3.42
N VAL A 64 8.02 6.74 4.63
CA VAL A 64 7.79 7.42 5.91
C VAL A 64 9.05 7.29 6.74
N ASN A 65 9.45 8.38 7.38
CA ASN A 65 10.54 8.37 8.36
C ASN A 65 9.99 8.52 9.78
N PRO A 66 9.81 7.42 10.53
CA PRO A 66 9.28 7.49 11.89
C PRO A 66 10.18 8.28 12.84
N SER A 67 11.51 8.28 12.60
CA SER A 67 12.47 8.98 13.45
C SER A 67 12.41 10.51 13.33
N ALA A 68 11.73 11.04 12.31
CA ALA A 68 11.54 12.48 12.14
C ALA A 68 10.50 13.07 13.10
N GLU A 69 9.68 12.22 13.69
CA GLU A 69 8.57 12.64 14.56
C GLU A 69 8.65 11.96 15.94
N LYS A 70 8.05 12.58 16.93
CA LYS A 70 7.97 11.97 18.25
C LYS A 70 6.95 10.83 18.24
N PRO A 71 7.30 9.64 18.82
CA PRO A 71 6.37 8.55 18.93
C PRO A 71 5.18 8.94 19.82
N TYR A 72 4.01 8.46 19.45
CA TYR A 72 2.80 8.66 20.22
C TYR A 72 2.71 7.57 21.31
N PRO A 73 2.38 7.91 22.58
CA PRO A 73 2.19 6.90 23.61
C PRO A 73 1.06 5.94 23.24
N LEU A 74 1.31 4.62 23.35
CA LEU A 74 0.33 3.59 23.00
C LEU A 74 -1.01 3.74 23.76
N GLU A 75 -0.98 4.28 24.96
CA GLU A 75 -2.14 4.51 25.81
C GLU A 75 -3.08 5.60 25.24
N LYS A 76 -2.59 6.41 24.30
CA LYS A 76 -3.32 7.52 23.68
C LYS A 76 -3.60 7.32 22.19
N CYS A 77 -3.43 6.10 21.66
CA CYS A 77 -3.47 5.81 20.22
C CYS A 77 -4.80 6.10 19.51
N VAL A 78 -5.81 6.59 20.19
CA VAL A 78 -7.16 6.79 19.64
C VAL A 78 -7.59 8.26 19.64
N GLU A 79 -6.72 9.18 20.02
CA GLU A 79 -7.09 10.59 20.01
C GLU A 79 -7.07 11.16 18.57
N ALA A 80 -8.15 11.82 18.19
CA ALA A 80 -8.35 12.44 16.87
C ALA A 80 -7.29 13.52 16.51
N TYR A 81 -6.39 13.83 17.41
CA TYR A 81 -5.36 14.87 17.31
C TYR A 81 -3.93 14.34 17.36
N ALA A 82 -3.72 13.03 17.22
CA ALA A 82 -2.37 12.49 17.14
C ALA A 82 -1.62 13.14 15.95
N PRO A 83 -0.38 13.61 16.12
CA PRO A 83 0.39 14.14 15.01
C PRO A 83 0.63 13.03 13.99
N TYR A 84 0.34 13.36 12.72
CA TYR A 84 0.62 12.42 11.63
C TYR A 84 2.09 12.53 11.22
N VAL A 85 2.74 11.38 11.05
CA VAL A 85 4.05 11.33 10.40
C VAL A 85 3.88 11.69 8.93
N SER A 86 4.75 12.57 8.43
CA SER A 86 4.74 12.94 7.02
C SER A 86 5.12 11.75 6.14
N LYS A 87 4.44 11.62 5.00
CA LYS A 87 4.71 10.60 4.00
C LYS A 87 5.05 11.23 2.66
N ARG A 88 6.02 10.65 1.94
CA ARG A 88 6.42 11.08 0.60
C ARG A 88 6.06 10.01 -0.42
N LEU A 89 5.26 10.36 -1.41
CA LEU A 89 4.90 9.46 -2.49
C LEU A 89 6.14 9.10 -3.33
N LEU A 90 6.40 7.81 -3.49
CA LEU A 90 7.43 7.27 -4.37
C LEU A 90 6.87 6.97 -5.76
N THR A 91 5.77 6.25 -5.81
CA THR A 91 5.10 5.89 -7.07
C THR A 91 3.65 5.54 -6.84
N SER A 92 2.86 5.59 -7.92
CA SER A 92 1.48 5.12 -7.92
C SER A 92 1.16 4.40 -9.22
N TRP A 93 0.26 3.42 -9.16
CA TRP A 93 -0.22 2.70 -10.33
C TRP A 93 -1.65 2.24 -10.13
N ARG A 94 -2.32 1.96 -11.23
CA ARG A 94 -3.68 1.43 -11.24
C ARG A 94 -3.74 0.14 -12.04
N THR A 95 -4.44 -0.84 -11.50
CA THR A 95 -4.84 -2.06 -12.20
C THR A 95 -6.36 -2.07 -12.34
N SER A 96 -6.90 -2.69 -13.39
CA SER A 96 -8.34 -2.58 -13.67
C SER A 96 -8.88 -3.75 -14.47
N ILE A 97 -10.20 -3.92 -14.40
CA ILE A 97 -10.97 -4.76 -15.29
C ILE A 97 -11.75 -3.85 -16.22
N THR A 98 -11.41 -3.87 -17.49
CA THR A 98 -12.10 -3.15 -18.57
C THR A 98 -12.39 -4.10 -19.73
N LEU A 99 -13.03 -3.62 -20.79
CA LEU A 99 -13.22 -4.40 -22.01
C LEU A 99 -11.89 -4.81 -22.68
N PHE A 100 -10.81 -4.07 -22.42
CA PHE A 100 -9.51 -4.25 -23.07
C PHE A 100 -8.40 -4.67 -22.11
N SER A 101 -8.65 -4.65 -20.81
CA SER A 101 -7.66 -4.95 -19.77
C SER A 101 -8.26 -5.82 -18.67
N GLN A 102 -7.56 -6.87 -18.32
CA GLN A 102 -7.90 -7.79 -17.24
C GLN A 102 -6.69 -7.99 -16.31
N ASN A 103 -6.08 -6.87 -15.89
CA ASN A 103 -4.89 -6.88 -15.03
C ASN A 103 -5.17 -6.42 -13.60
N TRP A 104 -6.42 -6.52 -13.15
CA TRP A 104 -6.79 -6.15 -11.79
C TRP A 104 -5.96 -6.97 -10.79
N ALA A 105 -5.29 -6.29 -9.90
CA ALA A 105 -4.41 -6.88 -8.91
C ALA A 105 -4.54 -6.13 -7.59
N ASN A 106 -4.84 -6.87 -6.54
CA ASN A 106 -4.98 -6.41 -5.20
C ASN A 106 -3.67 -6.68 -4.44
N TYR A 107 -2.72 -5.75 -4.50
CA TYR A 107 -1.42 -5.94 -3.84
C TYR A 107 -1.58 -5.85 -2.32
N GLU A 108 -1.20 -6.92 -1.63
CA GLU A 108 -1.37 -7.09 -0.17
C GLU A 108 -0.08 -7.52 0.53
N GLY A 109 0.93 -7.94 -0.21
CA GLY A 109 2.22 -8.29 0.36
C GLY A 109 3.36 -7.49 -0.28
N MET A 110 4.36 -7.15 0.53
CA MET A 110 5.55 -6.44 0.09
C MET A 110 6.79 -6.89 0.88
N CYS A 111 7.90 -7.08 0.18
CA CYS A 111 9.19 -7.35 0.80
C CYS A 111 10.33 -6.67 0.03
N LEU A 112 11.49 -6.57 0.68
CA LEU A 112 12.71 -6.16 0.01
C LEU A 112 13.24 -7.33 -0.84
N GLY A 113 13.55 -7.03 -2.09
CA GLY A 113 14.33 -7.88 -2.98
C GLY A 113 15.83 -7.61 -2.85
N PRO A 114 16.63 -8.07 -3.80
CA PRO A 114 18.07 -7.81 -3.81
C PRO A 114 18.36 -6.32 -4.00
N ARG A 115 19.52 -5.89 -3.50
CA ARG A 115 20.09 -4.60 -3.85
C ARG A 115 20.86 -4.75 -5.16
N LEU A 116 20.65 -3.81 -6.09
CA LEU A 116 21.32 -3.81 -7.39
C LEU A 116 22.77 -3.33 -7.25
N GLU A 117 23.61 -3.58 -8.25
CA GLU A 117 25.03 -3.20 -8.25
C GLU A 117 25.25 -1.68 -8.11
N ASN A 118 24.32 -0.87 -8.63
CA ASN A 118 24.32 0.58 -8.51
C ASN A 118 23.82 1.09 -7.15
N GLY A 119 23.49 0.20 -6.21
CA GLY A 119 23.00 0.51 -4.87
C GLY A 119 21.49 0.67 -4.75
N ASP A 120 20.73 0.63 -5.85
CA ASP A 120 19.28 0.75 -5.83
C ASP A 120 18.64 -0.46 -5.13
N GLN A 121 17.53 -0.21 -4.44
CA GLN A 121 16.78 -1.25 -3.72
C GLN A 121 15.62 -1.77 -4.56
N VAL A 122 15.59 -3.07 -4.80
CA VAL A 122 14.41 -3.74 -5.36
C VAL A 122 13.37 -3.97 -4.26
N VAL A 123 12.11 -3.70 -4.58
CA VAL A 123 10.94 -4.03 -3.76
C VAL A 123 10.07 -4.96 -4.56
N VAL A 124 9.64 -6.06 -3.96
CA VAL A 124 8.75 -7.06 -4.58
C VAL A 124 7.40 -6.97 -3.91
N LEU A 125 6.36 -6.86 -4.71
CA LEU A 125 4.97 -6.89 -4.26
C LEU A 125 4.28 -8.12 -4.82
N VAL A 126 3.32 -8.64 -4.06
CA VAL A 126 2.45 -9.75 -4.47
C VAL A 126 0.99 -9.36 -4.28
N SER A 127 0.15 -9.73 -5.23
CA SER A 127 -1.30 -9.60 -5.10
C SER A 127 -1.92 -10.92 -4.66
N ASP A 128 -3.04 -10.83 -3.93
CA ASP A 128 -3.89 -11.96 -3.60
C ASP A 128 -5.01 -12.07 -4.63
N SER A 129 -5.12 -13.24 -5.26
CA SER A 129 -6.18 -13.57 -6.23
C SER A 129 -7.52 -13.90 -5.59
N GLN A 130 -7.57 -14.03 -4.25
CA GLN A 130 -8.80 -14.38 -3.51
C GLN A 130 -9.55 -15.57 -4.15
N ASP A 131 -8.86 -16.71 -4.30
CA ASP A 131 -9.39 -17.92 -4.97
C ASP A 131 -9.78 -17.72 -6.45
N GLY A 132 -9.11 -16.77 -7.11
CA GLY A 132 -9.32 -16.51 -8.54
C GLY A 132 -10.62 -15.79 -8.89
N TYR A 133 -11.51 -15.57 -7.92
CA TYR A 133 -12.82 -14.89 -8.05
C TYR A 133 -13.48 -15.09 -9.43
N ALA A 134 -14.03 -16.29 -9.65
CA ALA A 134 -14.61 -16.72 -10.93
C ALA A 134 -13.62 -16.73 -12.13
N GLY A 135 -12.32 -16.96 -11.88
CA GLY A 135 -11.28 -17.02 -12.91
C GLY A 135 -10.81 -15.68 -13.45
N LEU A 136 -11.25 -14.56 -12.84
CA LEU A 136 -10.90 -13.21 -13.27
C LEU A 136 -9.65 -12.66 -12.59
N LEU A 137 -9.34 -13.13 -11.38
CA LEU A 137 -8.20 -12.67 -10.61
C LEU A 137 -7.03 -13.64 -10.72
N ARG A 138 -5.83 -13.10 -10.68
CA ARG A 138 -4.57 -13.85 -10.72
C ARG A 138 -3.63 -13.31 -9.67
N ASP A 139 -2.73 -14.15 -9.20
CA ASP A 139 -1.61 -13.73 -8.39
C ASP A 139 -0.57 -13.05 -9.29
N TRP A 140 -0.31 -11.79 -9.00
CA TRP A 140 0.65 -10.99 -9.72
C TRP A 140 1.84 -10.66 -8.83
N PHE A 141 3.03 -10.76 -9.38
CA PHE A 141 4.21 -10.16 -8.80
C PHE A 141 4.53 -8.86 -9.52
N LYS A 142 4.88 -7.84 -8.78
CA LYS A 142 5.36 -6.56 -9.30
C LYS A 142 6.67 -6.21 -8.61
N THR A 143 7.65 -5.79 -9.40
CA THR A 143 8.90 -5.23 -8.88
C THR A 143 8.92 -3.73 -9.07
N ILE A 144 9.45 -3.02 -8.08
CA ILE A 144 9.72 -1.58 -8.10
C ILE A 144 11.18 -1.41 -7.72
N VAL A 145 11.89 -0.54 -8.42
CA VAL A 145 13.26 -0.16 -8.08
C VAL A 145 13.21 1.23 -7.47
N ILE A 146 13.78 1.35 -6.28
CA ILE A 146 13.92 2.62 -5.57
C ILE A 146 15.37 3.05 -5.70
N SER A 147 15.58 4.16 -6.39
CA SER A 147 16.90 4.78 -6.52
C SER A 147 17.28 5.54 -5.25
N ASN A 148 18.57 5.45 -4.90
CA ASN A 148 19.15 6.17 -3.77
C ASN A 148 19.19 7.68 -4.01
#